data_347e4e5923d5f222e3f5052e81865d16
#
_entry.id   347e4e5923d5f222e3f5052e81865d16
#
_cell.length_a   1.000
_cell.length_b   1.000
_cell.length_c   1.000
_cell.angle_alpha   90.00
_cell.angle_beta   90.00
_cell.angle_gamma   90.00
#
_symmetry.space_group_name_H-M   'P 1'
#
loop_
_entity.id
_entity.type
_entity.pdbx_description
1 polymer ?
#
loop_
_entity_poly.entity_id
_entity_poly.type
_entity_poly.pdbx_seq_one_letter_code
_entity_poly.pdbx_strand_id
1 'polypeptide(L)'
;MTALLTLSGGTRAFAEWAQTRVKSKRGSKLLAAFLGVFIFVDDYFNSLAVGAISRPVTDRFYVSRAKLAYILDSTAAPMCVIMPASSWGAYIMTIIGGILVSHGITEYSALGAYVRLIPMNFYAIFALLMVFAVAWFGLDIGKMREHEIAASRGHGFAKEQAEDSEEAHELNEELDIEESDKGKVSDLILPIVLLIVATVASMLYTGGQALAADGIAFNLLGAFENTDVGTSLIYGGLVGLAVALFTVVKQGIAVSEISRTLWIGAKSMFGAILILVFAWTIGSVIGDMNTGKYLSTLAQGNINPHWLPVILFLLSGLMAFSTGTSWGTFGIMLPIAGDMAGATDLALMLPMLSAVLAGSVFGDHCSPISDTTILSSTGARCNHIDHVATQLPYALSVAVVSCIGFITLGMTASIGMSFAAASVAFIAICFLLSVLSKSKMASCQNA
;
A
#
# COMPACT_ATOMS: atom_id res chain seq x y z
N MET A 1 6.63 -11.55 -12.60
CA MET A 1 5.32 -12.22 -12.48
C MET A 1 4.19 -11.34 -12.99
N THR A 2 4.02 -10.14 -12.47
CA THR A 2 2.94 -9.20 -12.80
C THR A 2 2.74 -8.99 -14.29
N ALA A 3 3.79 -8.64 -15.03
CA ALA A 3 3.77 -8.49 -16.48
C ALA A 3 3.28 -9.76 -17.22
N LEU A 4 3.60 -10.96 -16.72
CA LEU A 4 3.10 -12.22 -17.28
C LEU A 4 1.60 -12.43 -17.01
N LEU A 5 1.07 -11.94 -15.89
CA LEU A 5 -0.37 -12.00 -15.62
C LEU A 5 -1.15 -11.13 -16.62
N THR A 6 -0.62 -9.97 -16.96
CA THR A 6 -1.16 -9.11 -18.03
C THR A 6 -1.07 -9.83 -19.40
N LEU A 7 0.10 -10.32 -19.77
CA LEU A 7 0.31 -11.06 -21.02
C LEU A 7 -0.65 -12.25 -21.17
N SER A 8 -0.96 -12.95 -20.05
CA SER A 8 -1.88 -14.09 -20.06
C SER A 8 -3.31 -13.75 -20.44
N GLY A 9 -3.70 -12.45 -20.43
CA GLY A 9 -5.08 -12.00 -20.60
C GLY A 9 -6.00 -12.35 -19.44
N GLY A 10 -5.44 -12.78 -18.30
CA GLY A 10 -6.19 -13.12 -17.09
C GLY A 10 -6.91 -11.90 -16.49
N THR A 11 -6.28 -10.73 -16.54
CA THR A 11 -6.85 -9.44 -16.12
C THR A 11 -8.10 -9.09 -16.91
N ARG A 12 -8.05 -9.20 -18.24
CA ARG A 12 -9.18 -8.96 -19.13
C ARG A 12 -10.31 -9.96 -18.89
N ALA A 13 -10.00 -11.26 -18.83
CA ALA A 13 -11.01 -12.29 -18.59
C ALA A 13 -11.73 -12.09 -17.24
N PHE A 14 -11.00 -11.64 -16.21
CA PHE A 14 -11.60 -11.28 -14.94
C PHE A 14 -12.50 -10.05 -15.05
N ALA A 15 -12.08 -9.02 -15.79
CA ALA A 15 -12.89 -7.82 -16.02
C ALA A 15 -14.21 -8.17 -16.72
N GLU A 16 -14.18 -8.99 -17.77
CA GLU A 16 -15.37 -9.49 -18.48
C GLU A 16 -16.29 -10.28 -17.54
N TRP A 17 -15.74 -11.20 -16.74
CA TRP A 17 -16.51 -11.94 -15.75
C TRP A 17 -17.15 -11.01 -14.72
N ALA A 18 -16.41 -10.04 -14.19
CA ALA A 18 -16.89 -9.08 -13.20
C ALA A 18 -18.02 -8.20 -13.76
N GLN A 19 -17.95 -7.79 -15.04
CA GLN A 19 -19.01 -7.03 -15.70
C GLN A 19 -20.35 -7.77 -15.74
N THR A 20 -20.35 -9.10 -15.78
CA THR A 20 -21.59 -9.90 -15.75
C THR A 20 -22.19 -10.01 -14.35
N ARG A 21 -21.39 -9.89 -13.31
CA ARG A 21 -21.78 -10.09 -11.91
C ARG A 21 -22.16 -8.80 -11.20
N VAL A 22 -21.49 -7.71 -11.50
CA VAL A 22 -21.76 -6.41 -10.89
C VAL A 22 -23.00 -5.77 -11.52
N LYS A 23 -23.96 -5.37 -10.66
CA LYS A 23 -25.27 -4.85 -11.09
C LYS A 23 -25.60 -3.45 -10.56
N SER A 24 -24.65 -2.76 -9.92
CA SER A 24 -24.91 -1.45 -9.32
C SER A 24 -23.66 -0.59 -9.25
N LYS A 25 -23.84 0.75 -9.23
CA LYS A 25 -22.77 1.74 -9.02
C LYS A 25 -22.00 1.48 -7.71
N ARG A 26 -22.68 1.08 -6.63
CA ARG A 26 -22.06 0.70 -5.37
C ARG A 26 -21.22 -0.57 -5.53
N GLY A 27 -21.77 -1.57 -6.20
CA GLY A 27 -21.09 -2.84 -6.45
C GLY A 27 -19.81 -2.67 -7.28
N SER A 28 -19.79 -1.77 -8.27
CA SER A 28 -18.58 -1.51 -9.08
C SER A 28 -17.44 -0.86 -8.26
N LYS A 29 -17.76 0.08 -7.37
CA LYS A 29 -16.79 0.68 -6.45
C LYS A 29 -16.24 -0.33 -5.44
N LEU A 30 -17.12 -1.16 -4.87
CA LEU A 30 -16.72 -2.21 -3.94
C LEU A 30 -15.87 -3.28 -4.62
N LEU A 31 -16.17 -3.64 -5.87
CA LEU A 31 -15.33 -4.56 -6.65
C LEU A 31 -13.90 -4.03 -6.72
N ALA A 32 -13.71 -2.76 -7.11
CA ALA A 32 -12.38 -2.14 -7.18
C ALA A 32 -11.69 -2.16 -5.81
N ALA A 33 -12.39 -1.79 -4.73
CA ALA A 33 -11.84 -1.80 -3.38
C ALA A 33 -11.44 -3.21 -2.92
N PHE A 34 -12.27 -4.23 -3.15
CA PHE A 34 -11.94 -5.62 -2.81
C PHE A 34 -10.77 -6.16 -3.63
N LEU A 35 -10.69 -5.83 -4.91
CA LEU A 35 -9.55 -6.22 -5.74
C LEU A 35 -8.27 -5.57 -5.26
N GLY A 36 -8.30 -4.28 -4.91
CA GLY A 36 -7.17 -3.56 -4.36
C GLY A 36 -6.67 -4.17 -3.05
N VAL A 37 -7.56 -4.65 -2.19
CA VAL A 37 -7.19 -5.39 -0.97
C VAL A 37 -6.64 -6.79 -1.29
N PHE A 38 -7.18 -7.46 -2.30
CA PHE A 38 -6.79 -8.83 -2.64
C PHE A 38 -5.44 -8.89 -3.39
N ILE A 39 -5.18 -7.92 -4.26
CA ILE A 39 -3.95 -7.85 -5.07
C ILE A 39 -2.89 -7.00 -4.33
N PHE A 40 -2.39 -7.48 -3.20
CA PHE A 40 -1.48 -6.77 -2.30
C PHE A 40 0.01 -7.09 -2.50
N VAL A 41 0.35 -7.90 -3.48
CA VAL A 41 1.72 -8.40 -3.67
C VAL A 41 2.70 -7.25 -3.91
N ASP A 42 2.25 -6.25 -4.67
CA ASP A 42 3.02 -5.09 -5.06
C ASP A 42 2.05 -3.94 -5.38
N ASP A 43 2.40 -2.71 -5.00
CA ASP A 43 1.56 -1.53 -5.14
C ASP A 43 1.42 -1.05 -6.59
N TYR A 44 2.49 -1.14 -7.39
CA TYR A 44 2.47 -0.78 -8.81
C TYR A 44 1.54 -1.70 -9.59
N PHE A 45 1.71 -3.01 -9.36
CA PHE A 45 0.81 -3.99 -9.96
C PHE A 45 -0.63 -3.83 -9.48
N ASN A 46 -0.84 -3.55 -8.20
CA ASN A 46 -2.16 -3.26 -7.66
C ASN A 46 -2.82 -2.13 -8.46
N SER A 47 -2.20 -0.95 -8.50
CA SER A 47 -2.75 0.24 -9.15
C SER A 47 -3.10 0.00 -10.62
N LEU A 48 -2.21 -0.62 -11.37
CA LEU A 48 -2.40 -0.85 -12.81
C LEU A 48 -3.39 -1.99 -13.10
N ALA A 49 -3.21 -3.16 -12.45
CA ALA A 49 -4.07 -4.33 -12.71
C ALA A 49 -5.50 -4.10 -12.20
N VAL A 50 -5.67 -3.58 -10.98
CA VAL A 50 -7.01 -3.27 -10.45
C VAL A 50 -7.66 -2.17 -11.28
N GLY A 51 -6.88 -1.17 -11.74
CA GLY A 51 -7.34 -0.14 -12.65
C GLY A 51 -7.85 -0.70 -13.97
N ALA A 52 -7.06 -1.54 -14.64
CA ALA A 52 -7.42 -2.18 -15.90
C ALA A 52 -8.69 -3.04 -15.77
N ILE A 53 -8.79 -3.82 -14.68
CA ILE A 53 -9.94 -4.68 -14.40
C ILE A 53 -11.20 -3.87 -14.06
N SER A 54 -11.06 -2.86 -13.20
CA SER A 54 -12.21 -2.16 -12.60
C SER A 54 -12.75 -1.06 -13.50
N ARG A 55 -11.91 -0.40 -14.30
CA ARG A 55 -12.32 0.72 -15.15
C ARG A 55 -13.49 0.40 -16.08
N PRO A 56 -13.51 -0.69 -16.87
CA PRO A 56 -14.66 -1.00 -17.73
C PRO A 56 -15.97 -1.21 -16.93
N VAL A 57 -15.83 -1.71 -15.69
CA VAL A 57 -16.99 -1.93 -14.81
C VAL A 57 -17.47 -0.61 -14.21
N THR A 58 -16.57 0.24 -13.74
CA THR A 58 -16.90 1.54 -13.13
C THR A 58 -17.46 2.52 -14.16
N ASP A 59 -16.89 2.57 -15.37
CA ASP A 59 -17.38 3.40 -16.49
C ASP A 59 -18.83 3.03 -16.87
N ARG A 60 -19.14 1.73 -16.93
CA ARG A 60 -20.51 1.25 -17.19
C ARG A 60 -21.55 1.76 -16.20
N PHE A 61 -21.16 1.97 -14.95
CA PHE A 61 -22.02 2.47 -13.88
C PHE A 61 -21.86 3.96 -13.60
N TYR A 62 -21.21 4.71 -14.48
CA TYR A 62 -21.01 6.15 -14.36
C TYR A 62 -20.34 6.55 -13.01
N VAL A 63 -19.34 5.79 -12.58
CA VAL A 63 -18.41 6.18 -11.50
C VAL A 63 -17.33 7.03 -12.11
N SER A 64 -17.01 8.17 -11.49
CA SER A 64 -15.95 9.03 -12.01
C SER A 64 -14.58 8.34 -11.97
N ARG A 65 -13.72 8.64 -12.95
CA ARG A 65 -12.35 8.10 -12.98
C ARG A 65 -11.52 8.61 -11.81
N ALA A 66 -11.75 9.84 -11.35
CA ALA A 66 -11.15 10.36 -10.13
C ALA A 66 -11.51 9.52 -8.88
N LYS A 67 -12.76 9.03 -8.80
CA LYS A 67 -13.16 8.09 -7.74
C LYS A 67 -12.48 6.75 -7.88
N LEU A 68 -12.33 6.23 -9.07
CA LEU A 68 -11.59 4.98 -9.30
C LEU A 68 -10.13 5.18 -8.91
N ALA A 69 -9.46 6.24 -9.35
CA ALA A 69 -8.08 6.55 -8.99
C ALA A 69 -7.89 6.63 -7.47
N TYR A 70 -8.80 7.30 -6.75
CA TYR A 70 -8.80 7.33 -5.29
C TYR A 70 -8.89 5.93 -4.67
N ILE A 71 -9.75 5.04 -5.19
CA ILE A 71 -9.87 3.66 -4.68
C ILE A 71 -8.57 2.89 -4.91
N LEU A 72 -7.97 3.01 -6.10
CA LEU A 72 -6.72 2.34 -6.46
C LEU A 72 -5.59 2.76 -5.51
N ASP A 73 -5.33 4.05 -5.41
CA ASP A 73 -4.26 4.60 -4.61
C ASP A 73 -4.42 4.27 -3.12
N SER A 74 -5.63 4.47 -2.60
CA SER A 74 -5.93 4.19 -1.18
C SER A 74 -5.98 2.70 -0.82
N THR A 75 -5.90 1.78 -1.78
CA THR A 75 -5.79 0.34 -1.54
C THR A 75 -4.43 -0.25 -1.93
N ALA A 76 -3.61 0.47 -2.67
CA ALA A 76 -2.28 0.01 -3.07
C ALA A 76 -1.27 0.10 -1.90
N ALA A 77 -0.69 1.26 -1.65
CA ALA A 77 0.30 1.47 -0.59
C ALA A 77 -0.22 1.12 0.82
N PRO A 78 -1.46 1.52 1.24
CA PRO A 78 -1.97 1.13 2.55
C PRO A 78 -2.11 -0.38 2.75
N MET A 79 -2.40 -1.14 1.70
CA MET A 79 -2.47 -2.59 1.82
C MET A 79 -1.08 -3.23 1.86
N CYS A 80 -0.16 -2.77 0.99
CA CYS A 80 1.20 -3.30 0.94
C CYS A 80 1.97 -3.09 2.24
N VAL A 81 1.78 -1.95 2.94
CA VAL A 81 2.48 -1.66 4.20
C VAL A 81 2.02 -2.50 5.39
N ILE A 82 0.87 -3.14 5.33
CA ILE A 82 0.36 -4.01 6.41
C ILE A 82 0.44 -5.50 6.08
N MET A 83 0.80 -5.86 4.85
CA MET A 83 0.87 -7.26 4.41
C MET A 83 2.31 -7.78 4.41
N PRO A 84 2.66 -8.75 5.29
CA PRO A 84 4.03 -9.26 5.40
C PRO A 84 4.52 -9.95 4.11
N ALA A 85 3.61 -10.50 3.30
CA ALA A 85 3.92 -11.20 2.05
C ALA A 85 3.96 -10.25 0.83
N SER A 86 4.00 -8.94 1.05
CA SER A 86 4.17 -7.94 -0.01
C SER A 86 5.64 -7.60 -0.25
N SER A 87 5.93 -6.94 -1.37
CA SER A 87 7.24 -6.34 -1.65
C SER A 87 7.67 -5.36 -0.55
N TRP A 88 6.74 -4.56 -0.04
CA TRP A 88 6.95 -3.62 1.06
C TRP A 88 7.25 -4.32 2.39
N GLY A 89 6.50 -5.37 2.70
CA GLY A 89 6.71 -6.16 3.92
C GLY A 89 8.13 -6.71 4.03
N ALA A 90 8.66 -7.25 2.93
CA ALA A 90 10.04 -7.74 2.87
C ALA A 90 11.07 -6.64 3.19
N TYR A 91 10.92 -5.48 2.58
CA TYR A 91 11.81 -4.33 2.81
C TYR A 91 11.74 -3.81 4.25
N ILE A 92 10.54 -3.56 4.74
CA ILE A 92 10.31 -3.05 6.09
C ILE A 92 10.88 -4.03 7.13
N MET A 93 10.63 -5.33 6.98
CA MET A 93 11.16 -6.34 7.90
C MET A 93 12.69 -6.41 7.90
N THR A 94 13.34 -6.17 6.75
CA THR A 94 14.80 -6.10 6.68
C THR A 94 15.35 -4.94 7.50
N ILE A 95 14.74 -3.75 7.38
CA ILE A 95 15.15 -2.57 8.16
C ILE A 95 14.89 -2.79 9.66
N ILE A 96 13.68 -3.25 10.01
CA ILE A 96 13.30 -3.52 11.41
C ILE A 96 14.24 -4.55 12.03
N GLY A 97 14.57 -5.63 11.31
CA GLY A 97 15.53 -6.63 11.76
C GLY A 97 16.89 -6.03 12.12
N GLY A 98 17.41 -5.14 11.27
CA GLY A 98 18.64 -4.39 11.54
C GLY A 98 18.54 -3.50 12.78
N ILE A 99 17.41 -2.80 12.97
CA ILE A 99 17.16 -1.96 14.15
C ILE A 99 17.11 -2.81 15.43
N LEU A 100 16.41 -3.94 15.43
CA LEU A 100 16.32 -4.82 16.58
C LEU A 100 17.70 -5.34 17.01
N VAL A 101 18.51 -5.77 16.03
CA VAL A 101 19.87 -6.26 16.27
C VAL A 101 20.76 -5.15 16.82
N SER A 102 20.73 -3.94 16.26
CA SER A 102 21.58 -2.82 16.69
C SER A 102 21.27 -2.36 18.12
N HIS A 103 20.03 -2.55 18.58
CA HIS A 103 19.61 -2.19 19.94
C HIS A 103 19.54 -3.40 20.90
N GLY A 104 20.02 -4.58 20.47
CA GLY A 104 20.05 -5.79 21.32
C GLY A 104 18.67 -6.32 21.72
N ILE A 105 17.63 -6.01 20.93
CA ILE A 105 16.26 -6.47 21.18
C ILE A 105 16.12 -7.89 20.63
N THR A 106 15.97 -8.86 21.52
CA THR A 106 15.81 -10.29 21.20
C THR A 106 14.43 -10.84 21.55
N GLU A 107 13.55 -9.99 22.07
CA GLU A 107 12.20 -10.38 22.50
C GLU A 107 11.30 -10.82 21.35
N TYR A 108 11.52 -10.30 20.17
CA TYR A 108 10.77 -10.65 18.96
C TYR A 108 11.65 -10.66 17.72
N SER A 109 11.31 -11.51 16.76
CA SER A 109 11.90 -11.52 15.43
C SER A 109 11.45 -10.31 14.60
N ALA A 110 12.09 -10.07 13.45
CA ALA A 110 11.68 -9.02 12.52
C ALA A 110 10.21 -9.17 12.09
N LEU A 111 9.76 -10.40 11.78
CA LEU A 111 8.36 -10.69 11.49
C LEU A 111 7.46 -10.46 12.71
N GLY A 112 7.88 -10.91 13.89
CA GLY A 112 7.14 -10.72 15.15
C GLY A 112 6.95 -9.24 15.48
N ALA A 113 7.98 -8.41 15.27
CA ALA A 113 7.89 -6.95 15.39
C ALA A 113 6.93 -6.38 14.35
N TYR A 114 7.10 -6.76 13.06
CA TYR A 114 6.24 -6.28 11.97
C TYR A 114 4.76 -6.56 12.23
N VAL A 115 4.41 -7.78 12.63
CA VAL A 115 3.00 -8.15 12.91
C VAL A 115 2.44 -7.32 14.08
N ARG A 116 3.27 -6.98 15.08
CA ARG A 116 2.85 -6.10 16.18
C ARG A 116 2.67 -4.64 15.75
N LEU A 117 3.34 -4.19 14.67
CA LEU A 117 3.17 -2.85 14.11
C LEU A 117 1.84 -2.68 13.36
N ILE A 118 1.28 -3.75 12.77
CA ILE A 118 0.06 -3.69 11.95
C ILE A 118 -1.09 -2.99 12.71
N PRO A 119 -1.51 -3.39 13.91
CA PRO A 119 -2.61 -2.76 14.62
C PRO A 119 -2.33 -1.33 15.08
N MET A 120 -1.07 -0.88 15.05
CA MET A 120 -0.65 0.49 15.34
C MET A 120 -0.55 1.34 14.07
N ASN A 121 -0.61 0.76 12.87
CA ASN A 121 -0.58 1.54 11.62
C ASN A 121 -1.96 2.14 11.34
N PHE A 122 -2.29 3.18 12.10
CA PHE A 122 -3.61 3.81 12.05
C PHE A 122 -3.91 4.36 10.65
N TYR A 123 -2.93 4.98 9.97
CA TYR A 123 -3.20 5.56 8.66
C TYR A 123 -3.60 4.50 7.63
N ALA A 124 -2.84 3.43 7.50
CA ALA A 124 -3.15 2.38 6.52
C ALA A 124 -4.52 1.74 6.80
N ILE A 125 -4.81 1.40 8.07
CA ILE A 125 -6.07 0.78 8.45
C ILE A 125 -7.26 1.71 8.18
N PHE A 126 -7.18 2.96 8.62
CA PHE A 126 -8.29 3.91 8.46
C PHE A 126 -8.40 4.46 7.04
N ALA A 127 -7.33 4.46 6.22
CA ALA A 127 -7.40 4.73 4.78
C ALA A 127 -8.19 3.63 4.06
N LEU A 128 -7.90 2.37 4.32
CA LEU A 128 -8.68 1.24 3.78
C LEU A 128 -10.14 1.32 4.21
N LEU A 129 -10.42 1.58 5.49
CA LEU A 129 -11.79 1.75 5.98
C LEU A 129 -12.49 2.94 5.32
N MET A 130 -11.78 4.04 5.04
CA MET A 130 -12.32 5.21 4.35
C MET A 130 -12.70 4.88 2.90
N VAL A 131 -11.90 4.09 2.19
CA VAL A 131 -12.25 3.61 0.84
C VAL A 131 -13.58 2.86 0.86
N PHE A 132 -13.76 1.92 1.79
CA PHE A 132 -15.02 1.19 1.91
C PHE A 132 -16.18 2.09 2.32
N ALA A 133 -15.96 3.04 3.22
CA ALA A 133 -16.98 4.02 3.62
C ALA A 133 -17.39 4.91 2.43
N VAL A 134 -16.44 5.44 1.67
CA VAL A 134 -16.69 6.24 0.46
C VAL A 134 -17.40 5.42 -0.61
N ALA A 135 -16.97 4.18 -0.84
CA ALA A 135 -17.59 3.29 -1.83
C ALA A 135 -19.04 2.91 -1.44
N TRP A 136 -19.28 2.64 -0.16
CA TRP A 136 -20.57 2.17 0.34
C TRP A 136 -21.59 3.29 0.53
N PHE A 137 -21.19 4.38 1.22
CA PHE A 137 -22.10 5.47 1.60
C PHE A 137 -22.15 6.61 0.56
N GLY A 138 -21.22 6.64 -0.42
CA GLY A 138 -21.14 7.73 -1.40
C GLY A 138 -20.76 9.06 -0.75
N LEU A 139 -19.68 9.07 0.04
CA LEU A 139 -19.21 10.26 0.74
C LEU A 139 -18.45 11.19 -0.22
N ASP A 140 -19.16 11.83 -1.14
CA ASP A 140 -18.59 12.65 -2.20
C ASP A 140 -18.55 14.11 -1.79
N ILE A 141 -17.36 14.68 -1.60
CA ILE A 141 -17.14 16.05 -1.17
C ILE A 141 -16.26 16.83 -2.15
N GLY A 142 -16.36 18.15 -2.15
CA GLY A 142 -15.52 19.05 -2.95
C GLY A 142 -15.44 18.65 -4.43
N LYS A 143 -14.25 18.65 -5.00
CA LYS A 143 -13.98 18.29 -6.39
C LYS A 143 -14.41 16.86 -6.73
N MET A 144 -14.27 15.89 -5.80
CA MET A 144 -14.71 14.52 -6.03
C MET A 144 -16.19 14.44 -6.39
N ARG A 145 -17.03 15.27 -5.74
CA ARG A 145 -18.45 15.36 -6.04
C ARG A 145 -18.70 15.94 -7.42
N GLU A 146 -17.95 16.98 -7.83
CA GLU A 146 -18.06 17.59 -9.14
C GLU A 146 -17.78 16.55 -10.24
N HIS A 147 -16.74 15.76 -10.10
CA HIS A 147 -16.42 14.65 -10.99
C HIS A 147 -17.52 13.56 -10.99
N GLU A 148 -18.09 13.21 -9.82
CA GLU A 148 -19.19 12.23 -9.75
C GLU A 148 -20.48 12.73 -10.42
N ILE A 149 -20.79 14.03 -10.31
CA ILE A 149 -21.92 14.66 -11.00
C ILE A 149 -21.68 14.70 -12.51
N ALA A 150 -20.49 15.10 -12.95
CA ALA A 150 -20.12 15.09 -14.37
C ALA A 150 -20.22 13.67 -14.96
N ALA A 151 -19.66 12.67 -14.26
CA ALA A 151 -19.73 11.28 -14.65
C ALA A 151 -21.18 10.77 -14.77
N SER A 152 -22.06 11.13 -13.82
CA SER A 152 -23.47 10.75 -13.86
C SER A 152 -24.25 11.32 -15.07
N ARG A 153 -23.73 12.38 -15.68
CA ARG A 153 -24.24 13.01 -16.91
C ARG A 153 -23.57 12.47 -18.19
N GLY A 154 -22.68 11.49 -18.07
CA GLY A 154 -21.93 10.92 -19.17
C GLY A 154 -20.68 11.73 -19.59
N HIS A 155 -20.30 12.76 -18.82
CA HIS A 155 -19.09 13.56 -19.07
C HIS A 155 -17.88 12.95 -18.35
N GLY A 156 -16.67 13.20 -18.86
CA GLY A 156 -15.41 12.74 -18.23
C GLY A 156 -14.98 11.33 -18.65
N PHE A 157 -15.68 10.66 -19.58
CA PHE A 157 -15.29 9.38 -20.17
C PHE A 157 -14.67 9.53 -21.56
N ALA A 158 -14.83 10.68 -22.21
CA ALA A 158 -14.16 11.01 -23.46
C ALA A 158 -12.70 11.38 -23.16
N LYS A 159 -11.76 10.64 -23.77
CA LYS A 159 -10.32 10.89 -23.89
C LYS A 159 -9.82 12.19 -23.23
N GLU A 160 -9.85 12.27 -21.90
CA GLU A 160 -8.93 13.12 -21.18
C GLU A 160 -7.58 12.43 -21.31
N GLN A 161 -6.76 12.98 -22.21
CA GLN A 161 -5.38 12.58 -22.38
C GLN A 161 -4.73 12.72 -21.01
N ALA A 162 -4.17 11.62 -20.49
CA ALA A 162 -3.10 11.72 -19.51
C ALA A 162 -2.09 12.69 -20.14
N GLU A 163 -1.84 13.81 -19.48
CA GLU A 163 -0.74 14.68 -19.88
C GLU A 163 0.52 13.82 -19.76
N ASP A 164 1.18 13.64 -20.90
CA ASP A 164 2.39 12.84 -21.04
C ASP A 164 3.52 13.48 -20.21
N SER A 165 3.64 13.09 -18.94
CA SER A 165 4.90 13.26 -18.24
C SER A 165 5.87 12.19 -18.76
N GLU A 166 7.16 12.50 -18.85
CA GLU A 166 8.19 11.52 -19.26
C GLU A 166 8.15 10.26 -18.37
N GLU A 167 7.79 10.41 -17.08
CA GLU A 167 7.57 9.29 -16.15
C GLU A 167 6.35 8.43 -16.53
N ALA A 168 5.26 9.03 -17.02
CA ALA A 168 4.13 8.28 -17.56
C ALA A 168 4.49 7.52 -18.85
N HIS A 169 5.47 8.01 -19.62
CA HIS A 169 5.96 7.34 -20.83
C HIS A 169 6.78 6.08 -20.51
N GLU A 170 7.66 6.11 -19.51
CA GLU A 170 8.40 4.91 -19.08
C GLU A 170 7.45 3.85 -18.50
N LEU A 171 6.41 4.27 -17.78
CA LEU A 171 5.36 3.40 -17.24
C LEU A 171 4.41 2.86 -18.32
N ASN A 172 4.20 3.61 -19.42
CA ASN A 172 3.43 3.16 -20.57
C ASN A 172 4.13 2.03 -21.35
N GLU A 173 5.45 1.86 -21.28
CA GLU A 173 6.12 0.69 -21.83
C GLU A 173 5.65 -0.62 -21.17
N GLU A 174 5.24 -0.60 -19.90
CA GLU A 174 4.60 -1.75 -19.24
C GLU A 174 3.16 -1.98 -19.71
N LEU A 175 2.47 -0.92 -20.17
CA LEU A 175 1.12 -1.00 -20.72
C LEU A 175 1.10 -1.50 -22.18
N ASP A 176 2.27 -1.61 -22.85
CA ASP A 176 2.43 -2.07 -24.24
C ASP A 176 2.54 -3.61 -24.37
N ILE A 177 2.13 -4.32 -23.32
CA ILE A 177 2.03 -5.78 -23.34
C ILE A 177 0.71 -6.16 -24.02
N GLU A 178 0.78 -6.78 -25.18
CA GLU A 178 -0.40 -7.31 -25.87
C GLU A 178 -1.00 -8.49 -25.09
N GLU A 179 -2.21 -8.29 -24.58
CA GLU A 179 -2.92 -9.30 -23.78
C GLU A 179 -3.41 -10.47 -24.67
N SER A 180 -3.19 -11.70 -24.24
CA SER A 180 -3.67 -12.90 -24.91
C SER A 180 -5.20 -12.98 -24.93
N ASP A 181 -5.79 -13.27 -26.10
CA ASP A 181 -7.23 -13.47 -26.25
C ASP A 181 -7.75 -14.77 -25.60
N LYS A 182 -6.86 -15.69 -25.22
CA LYS A 182 -7.19 -16.99 -24.62
C LYS A 182 -7.22 -16.96 -23.10
N GLY A 183 -7.03 -15.81 -22.48
CA GLY A 183 -6.98 -15.64 -21.03
C GLY A 183 -8.24 -16.11 -20.31
N LYS A 184 -8.05 -16.67 -19.13
CA LYS A 184 -9.13 -17.10 -18.22
C LYS A 184 -8.97 -16.43 -16.86
N VAL A 185 -10.06 -16.31 -16.11
CA VAL A 185 -10.06 -15.80 -14.72
C VAL A 185 -9.06 -16.54 -13.84
N SER A 186 -8.89 -17.86 -14.05
CA SER A 186 -7.91 -18.67 -13.33
C SER A 186 -6.47 -18.22 -13.56
N ASP A 187 -6.19 -17.61 -14.71
CA ASP A 187 -4.83 -17.24 -15.11
C ASP A 187 -4.33 -15.99 -14.34
N LEU A 188 -5.26 -15.22 -13.78
CA LEU A 188 -4.98 -14.14 -12.82
C LEU A 188 -4.93 -14.69 -11.38
N ILE A 189 -5.96 -15.43 -10.97
CA ILE A 189 -6.15 -15.80 -9.57
C ILE A 189 -5.17 -16.87 -9.11
N LEU A 190 -4.93 -17.90 -9.92
CA LEU A 190 -4.16 -19.07 -9.52
C LEU A 190 -2.69 -18.75 -9.19
N PRO A 191 -1.94 -17.96 -9.99
CA PRO A 191 -0.57 -17.58 -9.64
C PRO A 191 -0.48 -16.78 -8.33
N ILE A 192 -1.44 -15.87 -8.08
CA ILE A 192 -1.47 -15.06 -6.85
C ILE A 192 -1.76 -15.94 -5.63
N VAL A 193 -2.77 -16.79 -5.71
CA VAL A 193 -3.13 -17.70 -4.60
C VAL A 193 -1.98 -18.66 -4.31
N LEU A 194 -1.37 -19.26 -5.33
CA LEU A 194 -0.24 -20.19 -5.14
C LEU A 194 1.01 -19.49 -4.63
N LEU A 195 1.28 -18.23 -5.02
CA LEU A 195 2.33 -17.43 -4.43
C LEU A 195 2.11 -17.27 -2.92
N ILE A 196 0.92 -16.86 -2.50
CA ILE A 196 0.58 -16.67 -1.07
C ILE A 196 0.72 -17.99 -0.31
N VAL A 197 0.11 -19.06 -0.82
CA VAL A 197 0.17 -20.38 -0.18
C VAL A 197 1.61 -20.89 -0.07
N ALA A 198 2.41 -20.76 -1.12
CA ALA A 198 3.79 -21.18 -1.13
C ALA A 198 4.66 -20.33 -0.19
N THR A 199 4.42 -19.01 -0.12
CA THR A 199 5.11 -18.14 0.84
C THR A 199 4.82 -18.57 2.28
N VAL A 200 3.55 -18.75 2.63
CA VAL A 200 3.16 -19.19 3.99
C VAL A 200 3.71 -20.57 4.30
N ALA A 201 3.64 -21.51 3.36
CA ALA A 201 4.20 -22.85 3.55
C ALA A 201 5.74 -22.80 3.74
N SER A 202 6.43 -21.94 2.99
CA SER A 202 7.87 -21.73 3.12
C SER A 202 8.23 -21.06 4.45
N MET A 203 7.43 -20.14 4.95
CA MET A 203 7.61 -19.55 6.28
C MET A 203 7.52 -20.61 7.39
N LEU A 204 6.52 -21.48 7.30
CA LEU A 204 6.36 -22.58 8.26
C LEU A 204 7.51 -23.59 8.15
N TYR A 205 8.00 -23.86 6.95
CA TYR A 205 9.11 -24.78 6.72
C TYR A 205 10.43 -24.23 7.26
N THR A 206 10.81 -23.01 6.90
CA THR A 206 12.07 -22.38 7.35
C THR A 206 12.09 -22.18 8.86
N GLY A 207 10.97 -21.68 9.43
CA GLY A 207 10.84 -21.51 10.87
C GLY A 207 10.79 -22.84 11.64
N GLY A 208 10.16 -23.88 11.05
CA GLY A 208 10.19 -25.23 11.62
C GLY A 208 11.60 -25.82 11.66
N GLN A 209 12.42 -25.55 10.63
CA GLN A 209 13.84 -25.94 10.63
C GLN A 209 14.64 -25.19 11.71
N ALA A 210 14.38 -23.88 11.89
CA ALA A 210 15.03 -23.09 12.93
C ALA A 210 14.68 -23.64 14.34
N LEU A 211 13.40 -23.90 14.61
CA LEU A 211 12.98 -24.53 15.88
C LEU A 211 13.65 -25.89 16.12
N ALA A 212 13.72 -26.72 15.06
CA ALA A 212 14.37 -28.03 15.17
C ALA A 212 15.88 -27.93 15.45
N ALA A 213 16.57 -26.93 14.89
CA ALA A 213 17.98 -26.65 15.13
C ALA A 213 18.21 -26.25 16.59
N ASP A 214 17.26 -25.55 17.24
CA ASP A 214 17.29 -25.13 18.61
C ASP A 214 16.76 -26.21 19.58
N GLY A 215 16.41 -27.42 19.10
CA GLY A 215 15.85 -28.51 19.89
C GLY A 215 14.43 -28.24 20.39
N ILE A 216 13.73 -27.29 19.85
CA ILE A 216 12.35 -26.91 20.22
C ILE A 216 11.34 -27.69 19.37
N ALA A 217 10.32 -28.26 20.02
CA ALA A 217 9.24 -28.93 19.28
C ALA A 217 8.49 -27.95 18.36
N PHE A 218 8.11 -28.43 17.16
CA PHE A 218 7.36 -27.62 16.20
C PHE A 218 6.06 -27.10 16.82
N ASN A 219 5.87 -25.80 16.72
CA ASN A 219 4.59 -25.14 16.96
C ASN A 219 4.38 -24.03 15.91
N LEU A 220 3.14 -23.78 15.56
CA LEU A 220 2.78 -22.89 14.45
C LEU A 220 3.28 -21.45 14.67
N LEU A 221 3.09 -20.92 15.87
CA LEU A 221 3.48 -19.56 16.21
C LEU A 221 5.00 -19.41 16.22
N GLY A 222 5.70 -20.33 16.89
CA GLY A 222 7.17 -20.34 16.92
C GLY A 222 7.78 -20.49 15.52
N ALA A 223 7.16 -21.29 14.63
CA ALA A 223 7.61 -21.38 13.24
C ALA A 223 7.48 -20.05 12.49
N PHE A 224 6.39 -19.31 12.69
CA PHE A 224 6.27 -17.97 12.12
C PHE A 224 7.26 -16.97 12.73
N GLU A 225 7.51 -17.03 14.03
CA GLU A 225 8.45 -16.14 14.73
C GLU A 225 9.91 -16.39 14.32
N ASN A 226 10.28 -17.62 13.99
CA ASN A 226 11.65 -18.00 13.62
C ASN A 226 11.83 -18.22 12.12
N THR A 227 10.91 -17.72 11.29
CA THR A 227 10.98 -17.88 9.83
C THR A 227 12.13 -17.09 9.22
N ASP A 228 12.79 -17.66 8.20
CA ASP A 228 13.60 -16.90 7.26
C ASP A 228 12.67 -16.25 6.21
N VAL A 229 12.35 -14.97 6.44
CA VAL A 229 11.42 -14.22 5.62
C VAL A 229 11.94 -14.07 4.18
N GLY A 230 13.22 -13.73 4.01
CA GLY A 230 13.83 -13.50 2.69
C GLY A 230 13.73 -14.75 1.82
N THR A 231 14.18 -15.88 2.33
CA THR A 231 14.10 -17.18 1.64
C THR A 231 12.66 -17.58 1.35
N SER A 232 11.74 -17.36 2.30
CA SER A 232 10.33 -17.71 2.14
C SER A 232 9.63 -16.92 1.03
N LEU A 233 9.93 -15.61 0.92
CA LEU A 233 9.41 -14.76 -0.14
C LEU A 233 9.98 -15.13 -1.52
N ILE A 234 11.26 -15.50 -1.59
CA ILE A 234 11.88 -16.01 -2.83
C ILE A 234 11.16 -17.28 -3.30
N TYR A 235 10.94 -18.25 -2.43
CA TYR A 235 10.25 -19.48 -2.79
C TYR A 235 8.80 -19.23 -3.23
N GLY A 236 8.06 -18.41 -2.49
CA GLY A 236 6.72 -18.02 -2.88
C GLY A 236 6.68 -17.33 -4.24
N GLY A 237 7.59 -16.37 -4.45
CA GLY A 237 7.72 -15.63 -5.70
C GLY A 237 8.08 -16.53 -6.89
N LEU A 238 8.99 -17.49 -6.70
CA LEU A 238 9.35 -18.49 -7.73
C LEU A 238 8.18 -19.40 -8.09
N VAL A 239 7.39 -19.85 -7.11
CA VAL A 239 6.18 -20.65 -7.39
C VAL A 239 5.17 -19.83 -8.17
N GLY A 240 4.87 -18.60 -7.75
CA GLY A 240 3.96 -17.71 -8.47
C GLY A 240 4.42 -17.43 -9.91
N LEU A 241 5.73 -17.16 -10.07
CA LEU A 241 6.35 -16.97 -11.39
C LEU A 241 6.24 -18.23 -12.27
N ALA A 242 6.53 -19.41 -11.72
CA ALA A 242 6.46 -20.68 -12.45
C ALA A 242 5.03 -20.98 -12.93
N VAL A 243 4.03 -20.71 -12.08
CA VAL A 243 2.63 -20.88 -12.46
C VAL A 243 2.20 -19.88 -13.53
N ALA A 244 2.61 -18.62 -13.44
CA ALA A 244 2.35 -17.61 -14.47
C ALA A 244 3.01 -17.99 -15.80
N LEU A 245 4.28 -18.45 -15.78
CA LEU A 245 4.98 -18.95 -16.96
C LEU A 245 4.28 -20.18 -17.57
N PHE A 246 3.89 -21.14 -16.74
CA PHE A 246 3.14 -22.31 -17.22
C PHE A 246 1.86 -21.90 -17.94
N THR A 247 1.15 -20.92 -17.42
CA THR A 247 -0.09 -20.41 -18.02
C THR A 247 0.15 -19.83 -19.43
N VAL A 248 1.13 -18.93 -19.59
CA VAL A 248 1.40 -18.30 -20.89
C VAL A 248 1.97 -19.29 -21.90
N VAL A 249 2.81 -20.24 -21.47
CA VAL A 249 3.34 -21.32 -22.32
C VAL A 249 2.20 -22.25 -22.79
N LYS A 250 1.29 -22.63 -21.90
CA LYS A 250 0.12 -23.45 -22.23
C LYS A 250 -0.82 -22.77 -23.24
N GLN A 251 -0.88 -21.45 -23.25
CA GLN A 251 -1.66 -20.69 -24.23
C GLN A 251 -1.01 -20.64 -25.62
N GLY A 252 0.24 -21.06 -25.73
CA GLY A 252 1.00 -21.07 -26.98
C GLY A 252 1.57 -19.68 -27.34
N ILE A 253 1.80 -18.82 -26.36
CA ILE A 253 2.42 -17.52 -26.56
C ILE A 253 3.87 -17.71 -26.98
N ALA A 254 4.36 -16.92 -27.92
CA ALA A 254 5.71 -17.04 -28.47
C ALA A 254 6.77 -16.79 -27.39
N VAL A 255 7.84 -17.57 -27.39
CA VAL A 255 8.95 -17.43 -26.41
C VAL A 255 9.58 -16.05 -26.46
N SER A 256 9.62 -15.41 -27.64
CA SER A 256 10.09 -14.04 -27.81
C SER A 256 9.25 -13.02 -27.02
N GLU A 257 7.92 -13.18 -26.99
CA GLU A 257 7.01 -12.32 -26.23
C GLU A 257 7.12 -12.56 -24.73
N ILE A 258 7.24 -13.82 -24.33
CA ILE A 258 7.47 -14.20 -22.92
C ILE A 258 8.78 -13.58 -22.42
N SER A 259 9.87 -13.71 -23.19
CA SER A 259 11.18 -13.18 -22.80
C SER A 259 11.19 -11.63 -22.78
N ARG A 260 10.53 -10.98 -23.75
CA ARG A 260 10.34 -9.52 -23.76
C ARG A 260 9.57 -9.06 -22.51
N THR A 261 8.47 -9.73 -22.19
CA THR A 261 7.62 -9.42 -21.03
C THR A 261 8.36 -9.63 -19.70
N LEU A 262 9.15 -10.69 -19.60
CA LEU A 262 10.02 -10.91 -18.42
C LEU A 262 11.04 -9.80 -18.26
N TRP A 263 11.64 -9.34 -19.36
CA TRP A 263 12.61 -8.24 -19.35
C TRP A 263 11.97 -6.91 -18.95
N ILE A 264 10.79 -6.59 -19.49
CA ILE A 264 10.01 -5.41 -19.11
C ILE A 264 9.71 -5.44 -17.60
N GLY A 265 9.18 -6.55 -17.09
CA GLY A 265 8.89 -6.68 -15.67
C GLY A 265 10.12 -6.73 -14.76
N ALA A 266 11.29 -7.10 -15.25
CA ALA A 266 12.55 -6.99 -14.49
C ALA A 266 13.07 -5.55 -14.50
N LYS A 267 12.97 -4.85 -15.64
CA LYS A 267 13.39 -3.44 -15.80
C LYS A 267 12.58 -2.52 -14.89
N SER A 268 11.27 -2.75 -14.75
CA SER A 268 10.40 -1.93 -13.88
C SER A 268 10.80 -2.01 -12.40
N MET A 269 11.40 -3.13 -11.96
CA MET A 269 11.89 -3.26 -10.58
C MET A 269 13.25 -2.59 -10.36
N PHE A 270 13.94 -2.14 -11.40
CA PHE A 270 15.29 -1.59 -11.25
C PHE A 270 15.31 -0.31 -10.41
N GLY A 271 14.34 0.58 -10.60
CA GLY A 271 14.18 1.80 -9.81
C GLY A 271 14.02 1.49 -8.32
N ALA A 272 13.12 0.56 -7.99
CA ALA A 272 12.89 0.13 -6.60
C ALA A 272 14.16 -0.49 -5.97
N ILE A 273 14.88 -1.34 -6.71
CA ILE A 273 16.15 -1.92 -6.24
C ILE A 273 17.20 -0.83 -5.99
N LEU A 274 17.29 0.16 -6.87
CA LEU A 274 18.23 1.27 -6.72
C LEU A 274 17.92 2.12 -5.49
N ILE A 275 16.63 2.42 -5.24
CA ILE A 275 16.17 3.10 -4.03
C ILE A 275 16.57 2.31 -2.78
N LEU A 276 16.40 0.98 -2.79
CA LEU A 276 16.82 0.11 -1.68
C LEU A 276 18.32 0.23 -1.39
N VAL A 277 19.16 0.16 -2.41
CA VAL A 277 20.63 0.28 -2.25
C VAL A 277 21.00 1.63 -1.65
N PHE A 278 20.42 2.71 -2.15
CA PHE A 278 20.67 4.05 -1.60
C PHE A 278 20.12 4.21 -0.19
N ALA A 279 18.94 3.68 0.11
CA ALA A 279 18.35 3.71 1.44
C ALA A 279 19.22 2.98 2.47
N TRP A 280 19.76 1.80 2.15
CA TRP A 280 20.69 1.09 3.01
C TRP A 280 22.00 1.87 3.21
N THR A 281 22.53 2.48 2.14
CA THR A 281 23.73 3.30 2.23
C THR A 281 23.51 4.51 3.14
N ILE A 282 22.42 5.25 2.94
CA ILE A 282 22.04 6.40 3.75
C ILE A 282 21.78 5.98 5.21
N GLY A 283 21.07 4.87 5.41
CA GLY A 283 20.80 4.31 6.74
C GLY A 283 22.08 3.97 7.49
N SER A 284 23.07 3.36 6.82
CA SER A 284 24.39 3.09 7.40
C SER A 284 25.12 4.41 7.80
N VAL A 285 25.12 5.42 6.93
CA VAL A 285 25.74 6.73 7.22
C VAL A 285 25.04 7.43 8.39
N ILE A 286 23.70 7.39 8.44
CA ILE A 286 22.91 7.95 9.56
C ILE A 286 23.28 7.26 10.88
N GLY A 287 23.42 5.93 10.87
CA GLY A 287 23.86 5.14 12.02
C GLY A 287 25.27 5.53 12.47
N ASP A 288 26.24 5.59 11.54
CA ASP A 288 27.63 5.97 11.83
C ASP A 288 27.73 7.41 12.39
N MET A 289 26.89 8.32 11.91
CA MET A 289 26.79 9.70 12.40
C MET A 289 26.09 9.83 13.75
N ASN A 290 25.51 8.76 14.28
CA ASN A 290 24.69 8.76 15.50
C ASN A 290 23.56 9.82 15.46
N THR A 291 22.97 10.03 14.29
CA THR A 291 21.97 11.09 14.06
C THR A 291 20.75 10.94 14.99
N GLY A 292 20.25 9.72 15.19
CA GLY A 292 19.15 9.45 16.11
C GLY A 292 19.48 9.80 17.55
N LYS A 293 20.71 9.49 18.02
CA LYS A 293 21.21 9.88 19.34
C LYS A 293 21.30 11.38 19.49
N TYR A 294 21.77 12.11 18.48
CA TYR A 294 21.80 13.56 18.48
C TYR A 294 20.39 14.14 18.59
N LEU A 295 19.46 13.67 17.76
CA LEU A 295 18.06 14.12 17.80
C LEU A 295 17.39 13.78 19.13
N SER A 296 17.71 12.63 19.74
CA SER A 296 17.18 12.28 21.07
C SER A 296 17.71 13.24 22.14
N THR A 297 19.00 13.67 22.08
CA THR A 297 19.51 14.66 23.03
C THR A 297 18.83 16.03 22.89
N LEU A 298 18.48 16.43 21.65
CA LEU A 298 17.68 17.63 21.42
C LEU A 298 16.25 17.52 21.96
N ALA A 299 15.67 16.32 21.89
CA ALA A 299 14.33 16.04 22.42
C ALA A 299 14.31 15.93 23.95
N GLN A 300 15.40 15.43 24.57
CA GLN A 300 15.51 15.29 26.02
C GLN A 300 15.38 16.64 26.71
N GLY A 301 14.42 16.73 27.62
CA GLY A 301 14.12 17.95 28.39
C GLY A 301 13.27 19.00 27.67
N ASN A 302 13.12 18.90 26.34
CA ASN A 302 12.32 19.83 25.54
C ASN A 302 11.00 19.23 25.06
N ILE A 303 10.95 17.91 24.81
CA ILE A 303 9.77 17.21 24.29
C ILE A 303 9.47 16.03 25.22
N ASN A 304 8.21 15.92 25.66
CA ASN A 304 7.76 14.75 26.40
C ASN A 304 7.78 13.53 25.43
N PRO A 305 8.46 12.42 25.76
CA PRO A 305 8.57 11.22 24.90
C PRO A 305 7.23 10.68 24.37
N HIS A 306 6.15 10.87 25.13
CA HIS A 306 4.80 10.46 24.73
C HIS A 306 4.27 11.14 23.46
N TRP A 307 4.86 12.27 23.05
CA TRP A 307 4.51 12.94 21.79
C TRP A 307 5.33 12.46 20.59
N LEU A 308 6.43 11.72 20.82
CA LEU A 308 7.33 11.28 19.73
C LEU A 308 6.60 10.50 18.64
N PRO A 309 5.67 9.56 18.90
CA PRO A 309 4.98 8.85 17.83
C PRO A 309 4.22 9.78 16.89
N VAL A 310 3.44 10.74 17.41
CA VAL A 310 2.69 11.66 16.53
C VAL A 310 3.60 12.64 15.81
N ILE A 311 4.69 13.07 16.43
CA ILE A 311 5.69 13.94 15.80
C ILE A 311 6.37 13.18 14.64
N LEU A 312 6.78 11.94 14.84
CA LEU A 312 7.38 11.10 13.79
C LEU A 312 6.38 10.80 12.66
N PHE A 313 5.10 10.59 12.98
CA PHE A 313 4.06 10.46 11.96
C PHE A 313 4.00 11.70 11.06
N LEU A 314 3.96 12.89 11.65
CA LEU A 314 3.88 14.15 10.88
C LEU A 314 5.17 14.44 10.10
N LEU A 315 6.35 14.22 10.71
CA LEU A 315 7.64 14.45 10.05
C LEU A 315 7.85 13.47 8.88
N SER A 316 7.53 12.19 9.07
CA SER A 316 7.60 11.19 7.99
C SER A 316 6.59 11.50 6.90
N GLY A 317 5.40 12.00 7.26
CA GLY A 317 4.40 12.45 6.30
C GLY A 317 4.89 13.64 5.47
N LEU A 318 5.49 14.63 6.11
CA LEU A 318 6.06 15.79 5.43
C LEU A 318 7.23 15.38 4.50
N MET A 319 8.09 14.47 4.96
CA MET A 319 9.21 13.96 4.17
C MET A 319 8.72 13.19 2.95
N ALA A 320 7.82 12.23 3.12
CA ALA A 320 7.27 11.43 2.03
C ALA A 320 6.49 12.29 1.04
N PHE A 321 5.72 13.29 1.51
CA PHE A 321 5.07 14.27 0.65
C PHE A 321 6.06 15.04 -0.23
N SER A 322 7.18 15.45 0.36
CA SER A 322 8.20 16.26 -0.34
C SER A 322 9.06 15.45 -1.31
N THR A 323 9.26 14.17 -1.03
CA THR A 323 10.10 13.25 -1.84
C THR A 323 9.29 12.44 -2.85
N GLY A 324 7.98 12.32 -2.64
CA GLY A 324 7.09 11.49 -3.45
C GLY A 324 7.30 9.99 -3.28
N THR A 325 7.88 9.54 -2.15
CA THR A 325 8.15 8.11 -1.94
C THR A 325 8.09 7.69 -0.48
N SER A 326 7.31 6.65 -0.20
CA SER A 326 7.34 5.96 1.09
C SER A 326 8.64 5.17 1.29
N TRP A 327 9.17 4.53 0.24
CA TRP A 327 10.36 3.68 0.32
C TRP A 327 11.59 4.45 0.82
N GLY A 328 11.88 5.61 0.22
CA GLY A 328 12.98 6.47 0.63
C GLY A 328 12.80 6.96 2.08
N THR A 329 11.57 7.31 2.44
CA THR A 329 11.25 7.76 3.79
C THR A 329 11.42 6.65 4.83
N PHE A 330 11.03 5.40 4.53
CA PHE A 330 11.29 4.25 5.41
C PHE A 330 12.79 4.07 5.67
N GLY A 331 13.59 4.09 4.59
CA GLY A 331 15.04 3.91 4.69
C GLY A 331 15.73 4.92 5.59
N ILE A 332 15.22 6.15 5.65
CA ILE A 332 15.80 7.24 6.44
C ILE A 332 15.19 7.30 7.84
N MET A 333 13.87 7.31 7.93
CA MET A 333 13.18 7.62 9.18
C MET A 333 13.05 6.44 10.14
N LEU A 334 13.02 5.18 9.65
CA LEU A 334 12.94 4.02 10.54
C LEU A 334 14.21 3.87 11.40
N PRO A 335 15.44 3.94 10.86
CA PRO A 335 16.67 3.94 11.69
C PRO A 335 16.68 5.08 12.70
N ILE A 336 16.30 6.30 12.28
CA ILE A 336 16.22 7.47 13.17
C ILE A 336 15.23 7.22 14.32
N ALA A 337 14.05 6.70 14.02
CA ALA A 337 13.04 6.38 15.03
C ALA A 337 13.51 5.29 15.98
N GLY A 338 14.21 4.27 15.46
CA GLY A 338 14.82 3.21 16.25
C GLY A 338 15.86 3.76 17.23
N ASP A 339 16.79 4.57 16.76
CA ASP A 339 17.80 5.19 17.60
C ASP A 339 17.21 6.14 18.65
N MET A 340 16.18 6.90 18.28
CA MET A 340 15.46 7.78 19.21
C MET A 340 14.77 6.97 20.32
N ALA A 341 14.10 5.88 19.96
CA ALA A 341 13.47 5.00 20.93
C ALA A 341 14.52 4.36 21.86
N GLY A 342 15.62 3.84 21.29
CA GLY A 342 16.73 3.27 22.06
C GLY A 342 17.37 4.24 23.05
N ALA A 343 17.40 5.51 22.72
CA ALA A 343 17.99 6.55 23.57
C ALA A 343 16.98 7.18 24.58
N THR A 344 15.68 7.00 24.39
CA THR A 344 14.63 7.56 25.27
C THR A 344 13.90 6.50 26.06
N ASP A 345 13.10 5.67 25.40
CA ASP A 345 12.32 4.58 26.01
C ASP A 345 12.10 3.47 24.98
N LEU A 346 12.67 2.29 25.23
CA LEU A 346 12.51 1.11 24.37
C LEU A 346 11.05 0.65 24.21
N ALA A 347 10.17 0.95 25.18
CA ALA A 347 8.74 0.65 25.06
C ALA A 347 8.08 1.42 23.92
N LEU A 348 8.64 2.55 23.53
CA LEU A 348 8.17 3.36 22.39
C LEU A 348 8.72 2.89 21.03
N MET A 349 9.59 1.88 20.98
CA MET A 349 10.19 1.38 19.73
C MET A 349 9.13 1.07 18.68
N LEU A 350 8.23 0.14 18.96
CA LEU A 350 7.19 -0.26 18.01
C LEU A 350 6.21 0.89 17.70
N PRO A 351 5.68 1.66 18.68
CA PRO A 351 4.88 2.85 18.40
C PRO A 351 5.55 3.86 17.46
N MET A 352 6.84 4.13 17.64
CA MET A 352 7.57 5.10 16.83
C MET A 352 7.84 4.57 15.40
N LEU A 353 8.24 3.30 15.28
CA LEU A 353 8.40 2.65 13.96
C LEU A 353 7.07 2.61 13.19
N SER A 354 5.96 2.27 13.88
CA SER A 354 4.64 2.28 13.24
C SER A 354 4.21 3.68 12.81
N ALA A 355 4.53 4.70 13.59
CA ALA A 355 4.24 6.09 13.25
C ALA A 355 5.00 6.54 11.99
N VAL A 356 6.26 6.12 11.84
CA VAL A 356 7.03 6.35 10.62
C VAL A 356 6.39 5.68 9.42
N LEU A 357 6.02 4.41 9.53
CA LEU A 357 5.35 3.67 8.44
C LEU A 357 4.04 4.35 8.03
N ALA A 358 3.20 4.67 9.01
CA ALA A 358 1.92 5.33 8.78
C ALA A 358 2.07 6.73 8.17
N GLY A 359 3.01 7.52 8.69
CA GLY A 359 3.29 8.87 8.20
C GLY A 359 3.82 8.87 6.77
N SER A 360 4.73 7.96 6.46
CA SER A 360 5.29 7.83 5.11
C SER A 360 4.21 7.51 4.08
N VAL A 361 3.31 6.56 4.37
CA VAL A 361 2.17 6.25 3.49
C VAL A 361 1.22 7.43 3.37
N PHE A 362 0.96 8.17 4.45
CA PHE A 362 0.16 9.39 4.40
C PHE A 362 0.76 10.45 3.48
N GLY A 363 2.04 10.73 3.62
CA GLY A 363 2.74 11.76 2.83
C GLY A 363 2.79 11.41 1.35
N ASP A 364 3.14 10.17 1.05
CA ASP A 364 3.16 9.59 -0.29
C ASP A 364 1.78 9.71 -0.96
N HIS A 365 0.74 9.24 -0.29
CA HIS A 365 -0.65 9.29 -0.71
C HIS A 365 -1.21 10.72 -0.93
N CYS A 366 -0.57 11.75 -0.40
CA CYS A 366 -0.92 13.16 -0.63
C CYS A 366 -0.06 13.84 -1.70
N SER A 367 1.07 13.23 -2.08
CA SER A 367 2.09 13.87 -2.90
C SER A 367 1.72 13.85 -4.39
N PRO A 368 1.77 15.01 -5.07
CA PRO A 368 1.55 15.06 -6.51
C PRO A 368 2.70 14.48 -7.33
N ILE A 369 3.85 14.21 -6.72
CA ILE A 369 5.02 13.61 -7.38
C ILE A 369 5.22 12.15 -6.96
N SER A 370 4.25 11.56 -6.27
CA SER A 370 4.29 10.15 -5.87
C SER A 370 4.09 9.23 -7.06
N ASP A 371 4.92 8.21 -7.15
CA ASP A 371 4.84 7.15 -8.15
C ASP A 371 3.51 6.37 -8.04
N THR A 372 3.05 6.04 -6.84
CA THR A 372 1.76 5.36 -6.64
C THR A 372 0.57 6.22 -7.06
N THR A 373 0.61 7.53 -6.79
CA THR A 373 -0.42 8.48 -7.21
C THR A 373 -0.45 8.65 -8.73
N ILE A 374 0.73 8.69 -9.39
CA ILE A 374 0.85 8.71 -10.85
C ILE A 374 0.28 7.41 -11.44
N LEU A 375 0.66 6.25 -10.90
CA LEU A 375 0.18 4.95 -11.38
C LEU A 375 -1.33 4.77 -11.20
N SER A 376 -1.88 5.22 -10.08
CA SER A 376 -3.31 5.13 -9.82
C SER A 376 -4.13 6.01 -10.75
N SER A 377 -3.64 7.22 -11.04
CA SER A 377 -4.25 8.10 -12.05
C SER A 377 -4.18 7.50 -13.46
N THR A 378 -3.05 6.89 -13.82
CA THR A 378 -2.83 6.19 -15.09
C THR A 378 -3.73 4.96 -15.20
N GLY A 379 -3.78 4.10 -14.18
CA GLY A 379 -4.64 2.91 -14.12
C GLY A 379 -6.13 3.24 -14.26
N ALA A 380 -6.57 4.34 -13.64
CA ALA A 380 -7.93 4.85 -13.78
C ALA A 380 -8.15 5.64 -15.09
N ARG A 381 -7.11 6.04 -15.81
CA ARG A 381 -7.13 7.04 -16.89
C ARG A 381 -7.81 8.34 -16.44
N CYS A 382 -7.38 8.86 -15.30
CA CYS A 382 -7.80 10.12 -14.72
C CYS A 382 -6.69 11.15 -14.90
N ASN A 383 -7.06 12.44 -15.05
CA ASN A 383 -6.06 13.51 -14.97
C ASN A 383 -5.39 13.45 -13.58
N HIS A 384 -4.05 13.52 -13.58
CA HIS A 384 -3.24 13.32 -12.36
C HIS A 384 -3.54 14.38 -11.30
N ILE A 385 -3.60 15.67 -11.70
CA ILE A 385 -3.88 16.77 -10.77
C ILE A 385 -5.30 16.70 -10.21
N ASP A 386 -6.28 16.25 -11.01
CA ASP A 386 -7.64 16.03 -10.55
C ASP A 386 -7.69 14.89 -9.53
N HIS A 387 -6.92 13.82 -9.77
CA HIS A 387 -6.79 12.73 -8.80
C HIS A 387 -6.24 13.24 -7.47
N VAL A 388 -5.10 13.93 -7.47
CA VAL A 388 -4.50 14.52 -6.25
C VAL A 388 -5.49 15.42 -5.53
N ALA A 389 -6.13 16.35 -6.25
CA ALA A 389 -7.05 17.31 -5.66
C ALA A 389 -8.33 16.68 -5.09
N THR A 390 -8.79 15.56 -5.65
CA THR A 390 -9.97 14.83 -5.17
C THR A 390 -9.67 13.91 -4.00
N GLN A 391 -8.44 13.38 -3.91
CA GLN A 391 -7.98 12.47 -2.87
C GLN A 391 -7.61 13.19 -1.57
N LEU A 392 -6.94 14.34 -1.69
CA LEU A 392 -6.35 15.06 -0.56
C LEU A 392 -7.30 15.29 0.64
N PRO A 393 -8.58 15.68 0.48
CA PRO A 393 -9.49 15.85 1.62
C PRO A 393 -9.73 14.56 2.42
N TYR A 394 -9.75 13.39 1.77
CA TYR A 394 -9.92 12.11 2.44
C TYR A 394 -8.64 11.70 3.16
N ALA A 395 -7.48 11.84 2.51
CA ALA A 395 -6.19 11.53 3.10
C ALA A 395 -5.92 12.40 4.36
N LEU A 396 -6.19 13.72 4.30
CA LEU A 396 -6.09 14.61 5.45
C LEU A 396 -7.08 14.24 6.57
N SER A 397 -8.28 13.80 6.22
CA SER A 397 -9.26 13.32 7.20
C SER A 397 -8.74 12.10 7.96
N VAL A 398 -8.13 11.15 7.26
CA VAL A 398 -7.52 9.96 7.86
C VAL A 398 -6.26 10.32 8.65
N ALA A 399 -5.47 11.31 8.20
CA ALA A 399 -4.32 11.80 8.97
C ALA A 399 -4.72 12.36 10.33
N VAL A 400 -5.83 13.11 10.42
CA VAL A 400 -6.37 13.59 11.70
C VAL A 400 -6.75 12.42 12.62
N VAL A 401 -7.42 11.39 12.09
CA VAL A 401 -7.72 10.15 12.84
C VAL A 401 -6.45 9.49 13.36
N SER A 402 -5.42 9.41 12.51
CA SER A 402 -4.12 8.80 12.84
C SER A 402 -3.38 9.59 13.92
N CYS A 403 -3.40 10.93 13.85
CA CYS A 403 -2.84 11.79 14.91
C CYS A 403 -3.49 11.50 16.27
N ILE A 404 -4.82 11.39 16.32
CA ILE A 404 -5.54 11.03 17.56
C ILE A 404 -5.11 9.65 18.05
N GLY A 405 -4.97 8.68 17.16
CA GLY A 405 -4.48 7.34 17.47
C GLY A 405 -3.07 7.38 18.08
N PHE A 406 -2.11 8.07 17.44
CA PHE A 406 -0.73 8.15 17.92
C PHE A 406 -0.57 8.97 19.18
N ILE A 407 -1.34 10.04 19.37
CA ILE A 407 -1.38 10.80 20.64
C ILE A 407 -1.84 9.88 21.76
N THR A 408 -2.95 9.17 21.56
CA THR A 408 -3.48 8.25 22.55
C THR A 408 -2.51 7.10 22.83
N LEU A 409 -1.85 6.56 21.79
CA LEU A 409 -0.85 5.49 21.91
C LEU A 409 0.36 5.93 22.74
N GLY A 410 0.89 7.11 22.45
CA GLY A 410 1.99 7.67 23.21
C GLY A 410 1.65 7.93 24.67
N MET A 411 0.41 8.40 24.95
CA MET A 411 -0.02 8.72 26.32
C MET A 411 -0.39 7.51 27.15
N THR A 412 -0.96 6.46 26.53
CA THR A 412 -1.55 5.33 27.27
C THR A 412 -0.78 4.03 27.13
N ALA A 413 0.13 3.94 26.15
CA ALA A 413 0.81 2.71 25.74
C ALA A 413 -0.16 1.55 25.40
N SER A 414 -1.45 1.86 25.17
CA SER A 414 -2.51 0.87 24.93
C SER A 414 -3.01 0.93 23.50
N ILE A 415 -2.72 -0.12 22.72
CA ILE A 415 -3.21 -0.27 21.35
C ILE A 415 -4.74 -0.25 21.31
N GLY A 416 -5.40 -0.92 22.25
CA GLY A 416 -6.86 -0.99 22.30
C GLY A 416 -7.51 0.38 22.54
N MET A 417 -6.98 1.19 23.48
CA MET A 417 -7.49 2.53 23.73
C MET A 417 -7.24 3.46 22.53
N SER A 418 -6.08 3.36 21.91
CA SER A 418 -5.71 4.15 20.75
C SER A 418 -6.59 3.85 19.54
N PHE A 419 -6.82 2.55 19.30
CA PHE A 419 -7.71 2.11 18.23
C PHE A 419 -9.18 2.54 18.49
N ALA A 420 -9.65 2.48 19.73
CA ALA A 420 -10.97 2.96 20.09
C ALA A 420 -11.10 4.47 19.88
N ALA A 421 -10.13 5.28 20.34
CA ALA A 421 -10.12 6.73 20.14
C ALA A 421 -10.10 7.10 18.65
N ALA A 422 -9.23 6.46 17.85
CA ALA A 422 -9.16 6.65 16.43
C ALA A 422 -10.47 6.23 15.72
N SER A 423 -11.10 5.13 16.15
CA SER A 423 -12.39 4.68 15.60
C SER A 423 -13.52 5.67 15.87
N VAL A 424 -13.58 6.24 17.06
CA VAL A 424 -14.58 7.29 17.40
C VAL A 424 -14.37 8.52 16.52
N ALA A 425 -13.13 8.97 16.36
CA ALA A 425 -12.78 10.08 15.49
C ALA A 425 -13.14 9.78 14.02
N PHE A 426 -12.86 8.58 13.55
CA PHE A 426 -13.18 8.12 12.19
C PHE A 426 -14.70 8.15 11.94
N ILE A 427 -15.50 7.62 12.87
CA ILE A 427 -16.97 7.63 12.76
C ILE A 427 -17.50 9.07 12.73
N ALA A 428 -16.98 9.94 13.58
CA ALA A 428 -17.35 11.37 13.61
C ALA A 428 -17.02 12.06 12.26
N ILE A 429 -15.84 11.77 11.69
CA ILE A 429 -15.45 12.30 10.39
C ILE A 429 -16.34 11.73 9.27
N CYS A 430 -16.62 10.44 9.24
CA CYS A 430 -17.55 9.86 8.27
C CYS A 430 -18.94 10.47 8.35
N PHE A 431 -19.43 10.73 9.55
CA PHE A 431 -20.69 11.45 9.77
C PHE A 431 -20.64 12.87 9.20
N LEU A 432 -19.58 13.62 9.50
CA LEU A 432 -19.37 14.99 8.96
C LEU A 432 -19.33 14.97 7.43
N LEU A 433 -18.56 14.05 6.82
CA LEU A 433 -18.49 13.90 5.37
C LEU A 433 -19.87 13.56 4.78
N SER A 434 -20.68 12.73 5.45
CA SER A 434 -22.03 12.41 5.03
C SER A 434 -22.95 13.64 5.03
N VAL A 435 -22.87 14.49 6.07
CA VAL A 435 -23.64 15.73 6.13
C VAL A 435 -23.21 16.70 5.03
N LEU A 436 -21.92 16.88 4.82
CA LEU A 436 -21.36 17.72 3.76
C LEU A 436 -21.73 17.20 2.36
N SER A 437 -21.74 15.88 2.19
CA SER A 437 -22.17 15.25 0.94
C SER A 437 -23.64 15.51 0.62
N LYS A 438 -24.54 15.51 1.58
CA LYS A 438 -26.00 15.70 1.39
C LYS A 438 -26.41 17.18 1.27
N SER A 439 -25.81 18.08 2.05
CA SER A 439 -26.26 19.48 2.14
C SER A 439 -26.20 20.25 0.83
N LYS A 440 -25.24 19.94 -0.05
CA LYS A 440 -25.12 20.59 -1.38
C LYS A 440 -25.90 19.90 -2.50
N MET A 441 -26.37 18.65 -2.32
CA MET A 441 -27.29 18.06 -3.30
C MET A 441 -28.64 18.77 -3.32
N ALA A 442 -29.11 19.24 -2.18
CA ALA A 442 -30.35 20.01 -2.07
C ALA A 442 -30.23 21.41 -2.74
N SER A 443 -29.06 22.03 -2.78
CA SER A 443 -28.86 23.32 -3.44
C SER A 443 -28.74 23.23 -4.98
N CYS A 444 -28.29 22.11 -5.52
CA CYS A 444 -28.19 21.89 -6.98
C CYS A 444 -29.52 21.41 -7.61
N GLN A 445 -30.48 20.93 -6.82
CA GLN A 445 -31.82 20.60 -7.30
C GLN A 445 -32.77 21.82 -7.31
N ASN A 446 -32.39 22.91 -6.62
CA ASN A 446 -33.17 24.14 -6.52
C ASN A 446 -32.56 25.29 -7.39
N ALA A 447 -31.53 25.05 -8.17
CA ALA A 447 -30.95 25.95 -9.16
C ALA A 447 -31.07 25.35 -10.57
#